data_a5a73c6d4b2e5a9d48bbc907777425df
#
_entry.id   a5a73c6d4b2e5a9d48bbc907777425df
#
_cell.length_a   1.000
_cell.length_b   1.000
_cell.length_c   1.000
_cell.angle_alpha   90.00
_cell.angle_beta   90.00
_cell.angle_gamma   90.00
#
_symmetry.space_group_name_H-M   'P 1'
#
loop_
_entity.id
_entity.type
_entity.pdbx_description
1 polymer ?
#
loop_
_entity_poly.entity_id
_entity_poly.type
_entity_poly.pdbx_seq_one_letter_code
_entity_poly.pdbx_strand_id
1 'polypeptide(L)'
;EILRCLVGSEMCIETENDRPVQKTGAYQEQFEVFFMELIKETLYRRVHYEQISNSICSCILALALRAMERGTGVEETVSHHSMRIKEYIDKNFTSDMNLAQLSSAVYISQTYLSHIFKAEMGVSPIQYLINKRIDYAKHLLANSDYSIAQIAAECGYDDPVYFSQVFKRLTTYSPKKFRADHHITDSQQ
;
A
#
# COMPACT_ATOMS: atom_id res chain seq x y z
N GLU A 1 -19.25 4.13 28.98
CA GLU A 1 -19.81 4.44 27.64
C GLU A 1 -18.87 5.28 26.78
N ILE A 2 -18.14 6.26 27.36
CA ILE A 2 -17.16 7.11 26.62
C ILE A 2 -16.03 6.28 26.00
N LEU A 3 -15.57 5.22 26.65
CA LEU A 3 -14.50 4.34 26.12
C LEU A 3 -14.95 3.44 24.96
N ARG A 4 -16.24 3.18 24.79
CA ARG A 4 -16.75 2.39 23.64
C ARG A 4 -16.83 3.19 22.33
N CYS A 5 -16.95 4.51 22.42
CA CYS A 5 -16.87 5.38 21.23
C CYS A 5 -15.45 5.59 20.68
N LEU A 6 -14.41 5.32 21.52
CA LEU A 6 -13.01 5.52 21.12
C LEU A 6 -12.37 4.30 20.41
N VAL A 7 -13.01 3.13 20.41
CA VAL A 7 -12.42 1.86 19.92
C VAL A 7 -13.16 1.26 18.72
N GLY A 8 -14.25 1.87 18.30
CA GLY A 8 -15.03 1.34 17.17
C GLY A 8 -15.14 2.36 16.04
N SER A 9 -14.48 2.10 14.95
CA SER A 9 -14.67 2.65 13.60
C SER A 9 -15.33 4.04 13.53
N GLU A 10 -14.53 5.05 13.25
CA GLU A 10 -14.91 6.44 12.99
C GLU A 10 -14.99 7.33 14.25
N MET A 11 -13.88 7.99 14.57
CA MET A 11 -13.87 9.09 15.52
C MET A 11 -14.57 10.31 14.87
N CYS A 12 -15.85 10.48 15.13
CA CYS A 12 -16.61 11.67 14.72
C CYS A 12 -16.39 12.78 15.74
N ILE A 13 -15.76 13.87 15.33
CA ILE A 13 -15.79 15.13 16.08
C ILE A 13 -16.99 15.93 15.53
N GLU A 14 -18.10 15.93 16.25
CA GLU A 14 -19.24 16.79 15.93
C GLU A 14 -18.88 18.24 16.28
N THR A 15 -18.73 19.08 15.27
CA THR A 15 -18.70 20.53 15.44
C THR A 15 -20.04 21.10 14.99
N GLU A 16 -20.59 22.04 15.77
CA GLU A 16 -21.91 22.71 15.58
C GLU A 16 -22.04 23.52 14.27
N ASN A 17 -21.21 23.28 13.27
CA ASN A 17 -21.31 23.90 11.96
C ASN A 17 -21.34 22.82 10.90
N ASP A 18 -22.35 22.82 10.06
CA ASP A 18 -22.73 21.98 8.90
C ASP A 18 -21.57 21.66 7.91
N ARG A 19 -20.36 21.38 8.40
CA ARG A 19 -19.25 20.89 7.59
C ARG A 19 -19.18 19.38 7.71
N PRO A 20 -19.07 18.64 6.60
CA PRO A 20 -18.95 17.19 6.64
C PRO A 20 -17.76 16.81 7.50
N VAL A 21 -17.97 15.89 8.44
CA VAL A 21 -16.95 15.31 9.31
C VAL A 21 -15.81 14.78 8.45
N GLN A 22 -14.67 15.42 8.50
CA GLN A 22 -13.49 14.97 7.76
C GLN A 22 -12.93 13.72 8.44
N LYS A 23 -12.88 12.63 7.70
CA LYS A 23 -12.24 11.39 8.14
C LYS A 23 -10.78 11.67 8.49
N THR A 24 -10.39 11.45 9.74
CA THR A 24 -9.01 11.62 10.24
C THR A 24 -8.05 10.55 9.71
N GLY A 25 -8.39 9.84 8.63
CA GLY A 25 -7.71 8.67 8.11
C GLY A 25 -6.21 8.79 7.92
N ALA A 26 -5.69 9.98 7.58
CA ALA A 26 -4.25 10.19 7.39
C ALA A 26 -3.41 10.11 8.68
N TYR A 27 -4.00 10.32 9.86
CA TYR A 27 -3.33 10.32 11.15
C TYR A 27 -3.92 9.32 12.14
N GLN A 28 -4.86 8.48 11.73
CA GLN A 28 -5.57 7.57 12.62
C GLN A 28 -4.63 6.65 13.39
N GLU A 29 -3.65 6.07 12.73
CA GLU A 29 -2.63 5.21 13.37
C GLU A 29 -1.81 5.97 14.41
N GLN A 30 -1.37 7.21 14.10
CA GLN A 30 -0.63 8.02 15.03
C GLN A 30 -1.49 8.40 16.25
N PHE A 31 -2.75 8.74 16.04
CA PHE A 31 -3.68 8.98 17.13
C PHE A 31 -3.86 7.75 18.02
N GLU A 32 -4.06 6.57 17.44
CA GLU A 32 -4.19 5.31 18.18
C GLU A 32 -2.96 5.02 19.03
N VAL A 33 -1.76 5.15 18.44
CA VAL A 33 -0.48 4.95 19.16
C VAL A 33 -0.35 5.93 20.33
N PHE A 34 -0.56 7.22 20.10
CA PHE A 34 -0.44 8.22 21.16
C PHE A 34 -1.49 8.08 22.25
N PHE A 35 -2.72 7.73 21.91
CA PHE A 35 -3.77 7.45 22.90
C PHE A 35 -3.44 6.21 23.74
N MET A 36 -2.93 5.14 23.11
CA MET A 36 -2.52 3.94 23.85
C MET A 36 -1.34 4.22 24.79
N GLU A 37 -0.36 4.99 24.38
CA GLU A 37 0.75 5.38 25.27
C GLU A 37 0.28 6.30 26.39
N LEU A 38 -0.61 7.26 26.12
CA LEU A 38 -1.19 8.13 27.14
C LEU A 38 -1.95 7.32 28.20
N ILE A 39 -2.74 6.32 27.78
CA ILE A 39 -3.45 5.39 28.67
C ILE A 39 -2.45 4.63 29.54
N LYS A 40 -1.39 4.06 28.93
CA LYS A 40 -0.35 3.32 29.68
C LYS A 40 0.33 4.21 30.72
N GLU A 41 0.78 5.41 30.35
CA GLU A 41 1.45 6.33 31.28
C GLU A 41 0.50 6.75 32.43
N THR A 42 -0.77 6.99 32.14
CA THR A 42 -1.76 7.36 33.16
C THR A 42 -2.10 6.20 34.12
N LEU A 43 -2.14 4.95 33.61
CA LEU A 43 -2.41 3.76 34.41
C LEU A 43 -1.22 3.36 35.28
N TYR A 44 -0.01 3.33 34.70
CA TYR A 44 1.17 2.81 35.39
C TYR A 44 1.92 3.87 36.20
N ARG A 45 1.69 5.15 35.98
CA ARG A 45 2.27 6.31 36.69
C ARG A 45 3.76 6.16 36.99
N ARG A 46 4.53 5.81 35.95
CA ARG A 46 5.99 5.66 36.05
C ARG A 46 6.65 7.01 36.40
N VAL A 47 7.93 6.96 36.74
CA VAL A 47 8.71 8.20 37.01
C VAL A 47 8.59 9.14 35.81
N HIS A 48 8.29 10.41 36.06
CA HIS A 48 8.04 11.46 35.05
C HIS A 48 6.79 11.27 34.19
N TYR A 49 5.79 10.48 34.60
CA TYR A 49 4.57 10.21 33.82
C TYR A 49 3.83 11.50 33.42
N GLU A 50 3.83 12.55 34.28
CA GLU A 50 3.16 13.81 33.97
C GLU A 50 3.82 14.55 32.80
N GLN A 51 5.16 14.62 32.76
CA GLN A 51 5.88 15.24 31.67
C GLN A 51 5.68 14.48 30.35
N ILE A 52 5.71 13.16 30.42
CA ILE A 52 5.49 12.29 29.26
C ILE A 52 4.05 12.45 28.76
N SER A 53 3.06 12.38 29.66
CA SER A 53 1.65 12.56 29.30
C SER A 53 1.38 13.93 28.67
N ASN A 54 1.94 15.01 29.22
CA ASN A 54 1.83 16.35 28.65
C ASN A 54 2.46 16.45 27.26
N SER A 55 3.60 15.78 27.04
CA SER A 55 4.26 15.74 25.73
C SER A 55 3.40 14.98 24.70
N ILE A 56 2.83 13.85 25.10
CA ILE A 56 1.91 13.07 24.24
C ILE A 56 0.66 13.89 23.91
N CYS A 57 0.05 14.57 24.89
CA CYS A 57 -1.08 15.47 24.66
C CYS A 57 -0.74 16.59 23.66
N SER A 58 0.45 17.17 23.79
CA SER A 58 0.93 18.20 22.85
C SER A 58 1.08 17.64 21.42
N CYS A 59 1.57 16.41 21.28
CA CYS A 59 1.65 15.73 19.99
C CYS A 59 0.26 15.47 19.38
N ILE A 60 -0.67 14.98 20.19
CA ILE A 60 -2.08 14.75 19.78
C ILE A 60 -2.69 16.07 19.29
N LEU A 61 -2.53 17.15 20.06
CA LEU A 61 -3.05 18.46 19.69
C LEU A 61 -2.44 18.97 18.38
N ALA A 62 -1.11 18.87 18.24
CA ALA A 62 -0.42 19.27 17.02
C ALA A 62 -0.89 18.48 15.79
N LEU A 63 -1.12 17.18 15.94
CA LEU A 63 -1.70 16.35 14.87
C LEU A 63 -3.15 16.74 14.54
N ALA A 64 -3.95 17.03 15.57
CA ALA A 64 -5.33 17.47 15.36
C ALA A 64 -5.38 18.82 14.63
N LEU A 65 -4.57 19.82 15.04
CA LEU A 65 -4.46 21.09 14.35
C LEU A 65 -4.01 20.91 12.89
N ARG A 66 -3.00 20.07 12.66
CA ARG A 66 -2.53 19.76 11.31
C ARG A 66 -3.60 19.04 10.47
N ALA A 67 -4.41 18.19 11.07
CA ALA A 67 -5.54 17.55 10.39
C ALA A 67 -6.64 18.57 10.03
N MET A 68 -6.88 19.58 10.87
CA MET A 68 -7.82 20.65 10.61
C MET A 68 -7.35 21.62 9.53
N GLU A 69 -6.06 21.97 9.49
CA GLU A 69 -5.48 22.84 8.48
C GLU A 69 -5.48 22.21 7.08
N ARG A 70 -5.41 20.87 7.01
CA ARG A 70 -5.37 20.10 5.75
C ARG A 70 -6.73 19.87 5.09
N GLY A 71 -7.79 20.54 5.53
CA GLY A 71 -9.12 20.43 4.94
C GLY A 71 -9.22 20.71 3.42
N THR A 72 -8.10 21.09 2.79
CA THR A 72 -7.98 21.30 1.34
C THR A 72 -6.86 20.47 0.68
N GLY A 73 -6.05 19.71 1.45
CA GLY A 73 -4.86 19.02 0.95
C GLY A 73 -4.84 17.50 1.13
N VAL A 74 -5.91 16.88 1.66
CA VAL A 74 -5.92 15.43 1.95
C VAL A 74 -5.92 14.60 0.66
N GLU A 75 -6.58 15.07 -0.40
CA GLU A 75 -6.56 14.39 -1.70
C GLU A 75 -5.15 14.40 -2.33
N GLU A 76 -4.41 15.51 -2.23
CA GLU A 76 -3.04 15.59 -2.76
C GLU A 76 -2.05 14.66 -2.03
N THR A 77 -2.18 14.51 -0.70
CA THR A 77 -1.26 13.68 0.07
C THR A 77 -1.51 12.18 -0.11
N VAL A 78 -2.77 11.77 -0.22
CA VAL A 78 -3.15 10.35 -0.47
C VAL A 78 -2.70 9.98 -1.87
N SER A 79 -3.02 10.79 -2.87
CA SER A 79 -2.57 10.60 -4.26
C SER A 79 -1.03 10.54 -4.36
N HIS A 80 -0.31 11.37 -3.60
CA HIS A 80 1.14 11.32 -3.54
C HIS A 80 1.69 10.01 -2.96
N HIS A 81 1.06 9.45 -1.92
CA HIS A 81 1.49 8.17 -1.36
C HIS A 81 1.26 7.02 -2.33
N SER A 82 0.09 6.92 -2.94
CA SER A 82 -0.21 5.88 -3.92
C SER A 82 0.68 5.98 -5.15
N MET A 83 1.00 7.19 -5.60
CA MET A 83 1.95 7.41 -6.68
C MET A 83 3.36 6.91 -6.32
N ARG A 84 3.86 7.22 -5.11
CA ARG A 84 5.16 6.71 -4.62
C ARG A 84 5.19 5.19 -4.54
N ILE A 85 4.12 4.57 -4.05
CA ILE A 85 3.99 3.10 -3.99
C ILE A 85 4.05 2.52 -5.40
N LYS A 86 3.27 3.09 -6.32
CA LYS A 86 3.24 2.70 -7.74
C LYS A 86 4.61 2.82 -8.39
N GLU A 87 5.28 3.96 -8.23
CA GLU A 87 6.63 4.19 -8.77
C GLU A 87 7.65 3.20 -8.22
N TYR A 88 7.56 2.87 -6.92
CA TYR A 88 8.46 1.89 -6.32
C TYR A 88 8.23 0.50 -6.92
N ILE A 89 6.97 0.08 -7.08
CA ILE A 89 6.64 -1.19 -7.74
C ILE A 89 7.13 -1.18 -9.19
N ASP A 90 6.86 -0.11 -9.95
CA ASP A 90 7.25 0.00 -11.36
C ASP A 90 8.77 -0.07 -11.58
N LYS A 91 9.56 0.38 -10.61
CA LYS A 91 11.04 0.32 -10.67
C LYS A 91 11.63 -1.01 -10.21
N ASN A 92 10.91 -1.74 -9.34
CA ASN A 92 11.48 -2.89 -8.63
C ASN A 92 10.67 -4.19 -8.82
N PHE A 93 9.75 -4.26 -9.77
CA PHE A 93 8.80 -5.38 -9.91
C PHE A 93 9.48 -6.74 -10.19
N THR A 94 10.70 -6.75 -10.70
CA THR A 94 11.45 -7.97 -10.96
C THR A 94 12.17 -8.54 -9.75
N SER A 95 12.34 -7.73 -8.69
CA SER A 95 12.98 -8.18 -7.45
C SER A 95 11.98 -8.93 -6.54
N ASP A 96 12.51 -9.73 -5.61
CA ASP A 96 11.66 -10.31 -4.55
C ASP A 96 10.99 -9.17 -3.78
N MET A 97 9.66 -9.17 -3.80
CA MET A 97 8.87 -8.11 -3.20
C MET A 97 7.59 -8.67 -2.57
N ASN A 98 7.46 -8.46 -1.29
CA ASN A 98 6.24 -8.71 -0.53
C ASN A 98 5.71 -7.42 0.09
N LEU A 99 4.53 -7.50 0.70
CA LEU A 99 3.87 -6.33 1.29
C LEU A 99 4.70 -5.69 2.43
N ALA A 100 5.44 -6.50 3.21
CA ALA A 100 6.28 -6.01 4.30
C ALA A 100 7.50 -5.24 3.76
N GLN A 101 8.16 -5.76 2.73
CA GLN A 101 9.27 -5.09 2.07
C GLN A 101 8.82 -3.78 1.41
N LEU A 102 7.67 -3.80 0.71
CA LEU A 102 7.10 -2.60 0.10
C LEU A 102 6.77 -1.53 1.16
N SER A 103 6.13 -1.94 2.25
CA SER A 103 5.79 -1.08 3.39
C SER A 103 7.03 -0.42 4.00
N SER A 104 8.08 -1.20 4.22
CA SER A 104 9.36 -0.69 4.74
C SER A 104 10.04 0.29 3.79
N ALA A 105 10.02 0.00 2.49
CA ALA A 105 10.67 0.83 1.47
C ALA A 105 10.00 2.21 1.29
N VAL A 106 8.69 2.29 1.48
CA VAL A 106 7.94 3.56 1.37
C VAL A 106 7.66 4.24 2.71
N TYR A 107 8.08 3.61 3.84
CA TYR A 107 7.88 4.09 5.20
C TYR A 107 6.40 4.30 5.57
N ILE A 108 5.55 3.34 5.19
CA ILE A 108 4.10 3.36 5.43
C ILE A 108 3.71 1.99 5.98
N SER A 109 2.78 1.94 6.97
CA SER A 109 2.31 0.66 7.49
C SER A 109 1.61 -0.18 6.41
N GLN A 110 1.69 -1.52 6.53
CA GLN A 110 1.11 -2.44 5.54
C GLN A 110 -0.41 -2.25 5.38
N THR A 111 -1.10 -2.01 6.49
CA THR A 111 -2.56 -1.81 6.52
C THR A 111 -2.93 -0.53 5.78
N TYR A 112 -2.30 0.59 6.11
CA TYR A 112 -2.55 1.88 5.47
C TYR A 112 -2.17 1.84 3.99
N LEU A 113 -0.99 1.29 3.65
CA LEU A 113 -0.51 1.12 2.28
C LEU A 113 -1.53 0.34 1.42
N SER A 114 -2.02 -0.80 1.93
CA SER A 114 -3.01 -1.62 1.22
C SER A 114 -4.31 -0.88 1.01
N HIS A 115 -4.76 -0.14 2.02
CA HIS A 115 -6.02 0.59 1.98
C HIS A 115 -5.97 1.74 0.98
N ILE A 116 -4.97 2.64 1.09
CA ILE A 116 -4.87 3.82 0.22
C ILE A 116 -4.63 3.42 -1.24
N PHE A 117 -3.73 2.47 -1.48
CA PHE A 117 -3.43 2.02 -2.84
C PHE A 117 -4.65 1.39 -3.50
N LYS A 118 -5.39 0.54 -2.77
CA LYS A 118 -6.62 -0.05 -3.30
C LYS A 118 -7.71 0.98 -3.53
N ALA A 119 -7.84 1.98 -2.67
CA ALA A 119 -8.84 3.05 -2.82
C ALA A 119 -8.60 3.87 -4.10
N GLU A 120 -7.35 4.16 -4.45
CA GLU A 120 -7.02 4.98 -5.62
C GLU A 120 -6.79 4.18 -6.90
N MET A 121 -6.08 3.04 -6.80
CA MET A 121 -5.73 2.24 -7.99
C MET A 121 -6.76 1.15 -8.30
N GLY A 122 -7.77 0.95 -7.45
CA GLY A 122 -8.81 -0.07 -7.62
C GLY A 122 -8.36 -1.51 -7.31
N VAL A 123 -7.05 -1.75 -7.16
CA VAL A 123 -6.45 -3.07 -6.93
C VAL A 123 -5.46 -3.01 -5.76
N SER A 124 -5.22 -4.16 -5.11
CA SER A 124 -4.21 -4.20 -4.05
C SER A 124 -2.79 -4.01 -4.62
N PRO A 125 -1.81 -3.53 -3.81
CA PRO A 125 -0.42 -3.38 -4.24
C PRO A 125 0.19 -4.66 -4.80
N ILE A 126 -0.08 -5.80 -4.15
CA ILE A 126 0.42 -7.11 -4.61
C ILE A 126 -0.24 -7.53 -5.93
N GLN A 127 -1.54 -7.27 -6.09
CA GLN A 127 -2.19 -7.54 -7.38
C GLN A 127 -1.64 -6.66 -8.50
N TYR A 128 -1.35 -5.40 -8.21
CA TYR A 128 -0.69 -4.49 -9.15
C TYR A 128 0.70 -5.00 -9.56
N LEU A 129 1.52 -5.43 -8.59
CA LEU A 129 2.82 -6.06 -8.84
C LEU A 129 2.70 -7.30 -9.75
N ILE A 130 1.75 -8.19 -9.44
CA ILE A 130 1.51 -9.39 -10.24
C ILE A 130 1.10 -9.02 -11.68
N ASN A 131 0.20 -8.08 -11.85
CA ASN A 131 -0.24 -7.63 -13.17
C ASN A 131 0.94 -7.07 -13.97
N LYS A 132 1.78 -6.24 -13.34
CA LYS A 132 2.98 -5.65 -13.96
C LYS A 132 3.96 -6.73 -14.44
N ARG A 133 4.23 -7.74 -13.61
CA ARG A 133 5.08 -8.89 -13.97
C ARG A 133 4.52 -9.68 -15.16
N ILE A 134 3.20 -9.89 -15.18
CA ILE A 134 2.55 -10.61 -16.30
C ILE A 134 2.59 -9.79 -17.58
N ASP A 135 2.41 -8.48 -17.52
CA ASP A 135 2.51 -7.64 -18.72
C ASP A 135 3.94 -7.62 -19.27
N TYR A 136 4.94 -7.58 -18.40
CA TYR A 136 6.34 -7.73 -18.80
C TYR A 136 6.63 -9.12 -19.39
N ALA A 137 6.05 -10.19 -18.81
CA ALA A 137 6.15 -11.53 -19.35
C ALA A 137 5.54 -11.65 -20.75
N LYS A 138 4.39 -11.03 -21.02
CA LYS A 138 3.79 -10.98 -22.36
C LYS A 138 4.75 -10.33 -23.36
N HIS A 139 5.38 -9.21 -22.97
CA HIS A 139 6.36 -8.54 -23.81
C HIS A 139 7.56 -9.45 -24.14
N LEU A 140 8.13 -10.14 -23.14
CA LEU A 140 9.23 -11.07 -23.36
C LEU A 140 8.82 -12.29 -24.21
N LEU A 141 7.63 -12.83 -23.99
CA LEU A 141 7.10 -13.95 -24.77
C LEU A 141 6.94 -13.61 -26.26
N ALA A 142 6.58 -12.37 -26.56
CA ALA A 142 6.38 -11.91 -27.94
C ALA A 142 7.68 -11.53 -28.65
N ASN A 143 8.68 -11.02 -27.90
CA ASN A 143 9.86 -10.35 -28.48
C ASN A 143 11.20 -10.99 -28.11
N SER A 144 11.23 -12.19 -27.52
CA SER A 144 12.49 -12.88 -27.19
C SER A 144 12.37 -14.38 -27.32
N ASP A 145 13.54 -15.04 -27.55
CA ASP A 145 13.69 -16.48 -27.57
C ASP A 145 13.96 -17.11 -26.20
N TYR A 146 13.82 -16.35 -25.13
CA TYR A 146 14.03 -16.85 -23.76
C TYR A 146 13.13 -18.04 -23.46
N SER A 147 13.67 -19.06 -22.82
CA SER A 147 12.85 -20.17 -22.30
C SER A 147 11.79 -19.66 -21.30
N ILE A 148 10.71 -20.42 -21.10
CA ILE A 148 9.68 -20.06 -20.11
C ILE A 148 10.27 -19.91 -18.71
N ALA A 149 11.30 -20.72 -18.36
CA ALA A 149 11.99 -20.63 -17.10
C ALA A 149 12.80 -19.33 -16.96
N GLN A 150 13.49 -18.93 -18.03
CA GLN A 150 14.21 -17.64 -18.04
C GLN A 150 13.24 -16.46 -17.92
N ILE A 151 12.11 -16.47 -18.65
CA ILE A 151 11.09 -15.42 -18.54
C ILE A 151 10.51 -15.36 -17.12
N ALA A 152 10.25 -16.51 -16.48
CA ALA A 152 9.80 -16.54 -15.10
C ALA A 152 10.79 -15.82 -14.18
N ALA A 153 12.08 -16.15 -14.28
CA ALA A 153 13.15 -15.52 -13.49
C ALA A 153 13.25 -14.01 -13.75
N GLU A 154 13.24 -13.58 -15.02
CA GLU A 154 13.28 -12.15 -15.40
C GLU A 154 12.06 -11.37 -14.87
N CYS A 155 10.92 -12.04 -14.70
CA CYS A 155 9.72 -11.45 -14.11
C CYS A 155 9.67 -11.53 -12.58
N GLY A 156 10.73 -12.03 -11.91
CA GLY A 156 10.82 -12.13 -10.46
C GLY A 156 10.04 -13.32 -9.88
N TYR A 157 9.96 -14.43 -10.60
CA TYR A 157 9.40 -15.69 -10.12
C TYR A 157 10.51 -16.75 -10.01
N ASP A 158 10.72 -17.29 -8.83
CA ASP A 158 11.70 -18.36 -8.60
C ASP A 158 11.20 -19.70 -9.14
N ASP A 159 9.87 -19.92 -9.15
CA ASP A 159 9.26 -21.15 -9.65
C ASP A 159 8.55 -20.93 -11.00
N PRO A 160 9.07 -21.49 -12.11
CA PRO A 160 8.44 -21.41 -13.41
C PRO A 160 7.08 -22.10 -13.52
N VAL A 161 6.81 -23.08 -12.65
CA VAL A 161 5.50 -23.77 -12.62
C VAL A 161 4.46 -22.84 -12.02
N TYR A 162 4.79 -22.21 -10.89
CA TYR A 162 3.92 -21.21 -10.27
C TYR A 162 3.70 -20.01 -11.21
N PHE A 163 4.75 -19.50 -11.85
CA PHE A 163 4.62 -18.47 -12.88
C PHE A 163 3.62 -18.86 -13.96
N SER A 164 3.74 -20.07 -14.53
CA SER A 164 2.85 -20.54 -15.60
C SER A 164 1.39 -20.63 -15.16
N GLN A 165 1.14 -21.00 -13.91
CA GLN A 165 -0.21 -21.02 -13.32
C GLN A 165 -0.78 -19.60 -13.16
N VAL A 166 0.01 -18.66 -12.62
CA VAL A 166 -0.39 -17.25 -12.47
C VAL A 166 -0.65 -16.63 -13.84
N PHE A 167 0.24 -16.83 -14.79
CA PHE A 167 0.10 -16.33 -16.16
C PHE A 167 -1.20 -16.84 -16.81
N LYS A 168 -1.45 -18.16 -16.74
CA LYS A 168 -2.66 -18.75 -17.31
C LYS A 168 -3.93 -18.22 -16.63
N ARG A 169 -3.90 -18.02 -15.33
CA ARG A 169 -5.05 -17.48 -14.57
C ARG A 169 -5.43 -16.07 -15.02
N LEU A 170 -4.42 -15.23 -15.31
CA LEU A 170 -4.64 -13.82 -15.68
C LEU A 170 -4.84 -13.58 -17.18
N THR A 171 -4.29 -14.45 -18.04
CA THR A 171 -4.34 -14.28 -19.49
C THR A 171 -5.25 -15.28 -20.19
N THR A 172 -5.73 -16.31 -19.48
CA THR A 172 -6.47 -17.48 -19.99
C THR A 172 -5.63 -18.45 -20.84
N TYR A 173 -4.45 -18.04 -21.30
CA TYR A 173 -3.53 -18.84 -22.10
C TYR A 173 -2.31 -19.29 -21.28
N SER A 174 -1.77 -20.49 -21.58
CA SER A 174 -0.45 -20.84 -21.05
C SER A 174 0.64 -19.97 -21.70
N PRO A 175 1.79 -19.73 -21.01
CA PRO A 175 2.90 -18.96 -21.60
C PRO A 175 3.35 -19.51 -22.96
N LYS A 176 3.42 -20.85 -23.10
CA LYS A 176 3.79 -21.52 -24.35
C LYS A 176 2.79 -21.24 -25.47
N LYS A 177 1.49 -21.31 -25.17
CA LYS A 177 0.43 -21.01 -26.15
C LYS A 177 0.44 -19.53 -26.53
N PHE A 178 0.58 -18.64 -25.53
CA PHE A 178 0.67 -17.20 -25.77
C PHE A 178 1.83 -16.85 -26.70
N ARG A 179 3.01 -17.46 -26.51
CA ARG A 179 4.15 -17.30 -27.42
C ARG A 179 3.83 -17.75 -28.83
N ALA A 180 3.25 -18.94 -29.00
CA ALA A 180 2.93 -19.46 -30.33
C ALA A 180 2.00 -18.52 -31.12
N ASP A 181 1.09 -17.84 -30.43
CA ASP A 181 0.09 -16.96 -31.06
C ASP A 181 0.63 -15.53 -31.28
N HIS A 182 1.67 -15.08 -30.57
CA HIS A 182 2.10 -13.67 -30.55
C HIS A 182 3.61 -13.46 -30.81
N HIS A 183 4.41 -14.52 -30.98
CA HIS A 183 5.84 -14.38 -31.22
C HIS A 183 6.07 -13.74 -32.60
N ILE A 184 6.70 -12.58 -32.60
CA ILE A 184 7.11 -11.91 -33.84
C ILE A 184 8.41 -12.61 -34.28
N THR A 185 8.30 -13.57 -35.16
CA THR A 185 9.47 -14.10 -35.86
C THR A 185 9.95 -13.05 -36.84
N ASP A 186 11.22 -12.64 -36.76
CA ASP A 186 11.91 -11.81 -37.76
C ASP A 186 12.04 -12.52 -39.14
N SER A 187 10.97 -13.09 -39.62
CA SER A 187 10.92 -13.85 -40.90
C SER A 187 10.16 -13.09 -41.97
N GLN A 188 10.36 -11.76 -42.05
CA GLN A 188 10.03 -10.96 -43.23
C GLN A 188 11.02 -9.81 -43.38
N GLN A 189 12.26 -10.14 -43.75
CA GLN A 189 13.12 -9.29 -44.57
C GLN A 189 13.60 -10.05 -45.80
#